data_43de13ea4e5ce8eb46eac96495a477bf
#
_entry.id   43de13ea4e5ce8eb46eac96495a477bf
#
_cell.length_a   1.000
_cell.length_b   1.000
_cell.length_c   1.000
_cell.angle_alpha   90.00
_cell.angle_beta   90.00
_cell.angle_gamma   90.00
#
_symmetry.space_group_name_H-M   'P 1'
#
loop_
_entity.id
_entity.type
_entity.pdbx_description
1 polymer ?
#
loop_
_entity_poly.entity_id
_entity_poly.type
_entity_poly.pdbx_seq_one_letter_code
_entity_poly.pdbx_strand_id
1 'polypeptide(L)'
;MKTDNNIRSYIKENEARFLDELFSLIRIPSISAEPAHKADMLQCAERWRELLIAAGVDHAEVMPSAGNPLVFAEKHVDDDAPTVLVYGHYDVMPVDPLELWLSVPFEPEVRDERIFARGADDDKGQSFIQLKAFEYLVRTRQLNHNVKFIFEGEEEIGSPSLNGFLQQHHDLLKCDIILVSDTSMLAADLPSLTTGLRGLAYWEIEVTGPNRDLHSGHFGGAVANPINVLCEMLAQVVDKDGRITIPHFYDEVEDISAEERDMIAHIPFDETRYKQAIGVEELRGERGYSTIERNACRPSFDVCGIWGGHTGEGAKTVLPSKAYAKVSTRLVPHQQHECISQLFINYIESIAPKCVKVKVTPMHGGEGYVCPINLPAYKAAEAGFTAAFGKRPLAVRRGGSIPIISDFERELGVKTILMGFGLESNAIHSPNENMPLDMIRRGIEAVVTFHLNYNS
;
A
#
# COMPACT_ATOMS: atom_id res chain seq x y z
N MET A 1 -19.65 -6.95 26.66
CA MET A 1 -19.13 -6.69 28.01
C MET A 1 -18.39 -7.86 28.68
N LYS A 2 -18.88 -9.13 28.72
CA LYS A 2 -18.10 -10.26 29.31
C LYS A 2 -16.96 -10.74 28.40
N THR A 3 -17.16 -10.74 27.10
CA THR A 3 -16.17 -11.18 26.10
C THR A 3 -14.96 -10.25 26.07
N ASP A 4 -15.18 -8.94 26.08
CA ASP A 4 -14.13 -7.91 26.02
C ASP A 4 -13.14 -8.01 27.20
N ASN A 5 -13.64 -8.26 28.41
CA ASN A 5 -12.78 -8.42 29.59
C ASN A 5 -11.88 -9.67 29.48
N ASN A 6 -12.36 -10.75 28.87
CA ASN A 6 -11.57 -11.98 28.70
C ASN A 6 -10.43 -11.80 27.69
N ILE A 7 -10.69 -11.10 26.57
CA ILE A 7 -9.67 -10.83 25.54
C ILE A 7 -8.57 -9.97 26.13
N ARG A 8 -8.92 -8.85 26.79
CA ARG A 8 -7.96 -7.92 27.42
C ARG A 8 -7.14 -8.61 28.52
N SER A 9 -7.75 -9.47 29.33
CA SER A 9 -7.03 -10.24 30.35
C SER A 9 -6.02 -11.18 29.73
N TYR A 10 -6.42 -11.91 28.69
CA TYR A 10 -5.54 -12.82 27.95
C TYR A 10 -4.34 -12.10 27.33
N ILE A 11 -4.59 -10.96 26.67
CA ILE A 11 -3.52 -10.13 26.08
C ILE A 11 -2.53 -9.72 27.17
N LYS A 12 -3.02 -9.19 28.29
CA LYS A 12 -2.18 -8.74 29.41
C LYS A 12 -1.37 -9.88 30.03
N GLU A 13 -1.97 -11.04 30.22
CA GLU A 13 -1.29 -12.22 30.80
C GLU A 13 -0.19 -12.78 29.89
N ASN A 14 -0.32 -12.60 28.57
CA ASN A 14 0.62 -13.12 27.59
C ASN A 14 1.55 -12.04 27.01
N GLU A 15 1.46 -10.78 27.40
CA GLU A 15 2.14 -9.66 26.78
C GLU A 15 3.66 -9.85 26.67
N ALA A 16 4.31 -10.32 27.73
CA ALA A 16 5.75 -10.55 27.72
C ALA A 16 6.14 -11.61 26.66
N ARG A 17 5.39 -12.71 26.57
CA ARG A 17 5.59 -13.74 25.55
C ARG A 17 5.33 -13.19 24.16
N PHE A 18 4.29 -12.42 23.95
CA PHE A 18 3.99 -11.80 22.66
C PHE A 18 5.10 -10.88 22.19
N LEU A 19 5.66 -10.07 23.09
CA LEU A 19 6.80 -9.22 22.78
C LEU A 19 8.05 -10.04 22.43
N ASP A 20 8.36 -11.09 23.17
CA ASP A 20 9.50 -11.96 22.88
C ASP A 20 9.36 -12.63 21.50
N GLU A 21 8.17 -13.09 21.15
CA GLU A 21 7.87 -13.71 19.87
C GLU A 21 7.96 -12.69 18.71
N LEU A 22 7.37 -11.49 18.85
CA LEU A 22 7.48 -10.42 17.87
C LEU A 22 8.94 -9.97 17.69
N PHE A 23 9.67 -9.80 18.78
CA PHE A 23 11.10 -9.42 18.73
C PHE A 23 11.95 -10.47 18.03
N SER A 24 11.58 -11.76 18.14
CA SER A 24 12.27 -12.81 17.40
C SER A 24 12.10 -12.71 15.88
N LEU A 25 11.00 -12.15 15.40
CA LEU A 25 10.79 -11.85 13.98
C LEU A 25 11.54 -10.58 13.56
N ILE A 26 11.44 -9.52 14.36
CA ILE A 26 12.04 -8.21 14.07
C ILE A 26 13.57 -8.32 13.98
N ARG A 27 14.21 -9.14 14.83
CA ARG A 27 15.66 -9.34 14.82
C ARG A 27 16.21 -9.98 13.55
N ILE A 28 15.34 -10.54 12.71
CA ILE A 28 15.75 -11.09 11.40
C ILE A 28 15.66 -9.97 10.36
N PRO A 29 16.78 -9.50 9.78
CA PRO A 29 16.79 -8.38 8.83
C PRO A 29 16.35 -8.84 7.44
N SER A 30 15.06 -9.16 7.28
CA SER A 30 14.48 -9.66 6.04
C SER A 30 14.27 -8.54 5.00
N ILE A 31 15.37 -7.94 4.54
CA ILE A 31 15.36 -6.85 3.55
C ILE A 31 15.30 -7.45 2.14
N SER A 32 14.13 -7.43 1.51
CA SER A 32 13.90 -8.04 0.19
C SER A 32 14.68 -7.37 -0.94
N ALA A 33 14.90 -6.05 -0.85
CA ALA A 33 15.61 -5.27 -1.85
C ALA A 33 17.11 -5.57 -1.94
N GLU A 34 17.69 -6.25 -0.94
CA GLU A 34 19.14 -6.48 -0.83
C GLU A 34 19.50 -7.96 -0.95
N PRO A 35 20.22 -8.37 -2.00
CA PRO A 35 20.62 -9.79 -2.19
C PRO A 35 21.43 -10.39 -1.03
N ALA A 36 22.11 -9.55 -0.23
CA ALA A 36 22.87 -9.97 0.95
C ALA A 36 21.98 -10.63 2.01
N HIS A 37 20.69 -10.25 2.08
CA HIS A 37 19.71 -10.71 3.06
C HIS A 37 18.89 -11.94 2.60
N LYS A 38 19.28 -12.60 1.50
CA LYS A 38 18.54 -13.77 0.99
C LYS A 38 18.40 -14.91 2.01
N ALA A 39 19.41 -15.12 2.85
CA ALA A 39 19.37 -16.12 3.92
C ALA A 39 18.39 -15.69 5.04
N ASP A 40 18.37 -14.41 5.36
CA ASP A 40 17.48 -13.83 6.36
C ASP A 40 16.01 -13.91 5.93
N MET A 41 15.74 -13.77 4.63
CA MET A 41 14.39 -13.97 4.06
C MET A 41 13.87 -15.37 4.38
N LEU A 42 14.65 -16.41 4.09
CA LEU A 42 14.26 -17.78 4.40
C LEU A 42 14.14 -18.01 5.92
N GLN A 43 15.05 -17.48 6.71
CA GLN A 43 15.00 -17.57 8.17
C GLN A 43 13.72 -16.91 8.73
N CYS A 44 13.32 -15.77 8.20
CA CYS A 44 12.11 -15.08 8.62
C CYS A 44 10.85 -15.88 8.26
N ALA A 45 10.79 -16.44 7.05
CA ALA A 45 9.69 -17.31 6.61
C ALA A 45 9.55 -18.54 7.52
N GLU A 46 10.67 -19.22 7.83
CA GLU A 46 10.67 -20.37 8.76
C GLU A 46 10.22 -19.95 10.17
N ARG A 47 10.62 -18.76 10.64
CA ARG A 47 10.18 -18.27 11.95
C ARG A 47 8.68 -18.00 11.99
N TRP A 48 8.11 -17.45 10.94
CA TRP A 48 6.64 -17.32 10.81
C TRP A 48 5.94 -18.66 10.82
N ARG A 49 6.44 -19.65 10.07
CA ARG A 49 5.91 -21.01 10.07
C ARG A 49 5.91 -21.61 11.47
N GLU A 50 7.00 -21.48 12.24
CA GLU A 50 7.06 -21.97 13.62
C GLU A 50 6.02 -21.32 14.53
N LEU A 51 5.83 -19.99 14.42
CA LEU A 51 4.86 -19.25 15.23
C LEU A 51 3.42 -19.61 14.86
N LEU A 52 3.12 -19.84 13.59
CA LEU A 52 1.82 -20.32 13.13
C LEU A 52 1.49 -21.71 13.70
N ILE A 53 2.45 -22.64 13.67
CA ILE A 53 2.28 -23.97 14.30
C ILE A 53 2.04 -23.83 15.81
N ALA A 54 2.82 -22.98 16.49
CA ALA A 54 2.63 -22.74 17.93
C ALA A 54 1.29 -22.10 18.28
N ALA A 55 0.72 -21.29 17.37
CA ALA A 55 -0.61 -20.70 17.50
C ALA A 55 -1.75 -21.70 17.29
N GLY A 56 -1.48 -22.85 16.63
CA GLY A 56 -2.42 -23.97 16.54
C GLY A 56 -3.07 -24.16 15.18
N VAL A 57 -2.41 -23.79 14.09
CA VAL A 57 -2.81 -24.20 12.73
C VAL A 57 -2.69 -25.72 12.56
N ASP A 58 -3.43 -26.31 11.64
CA ASP A 58 -3.36 -27.74 11.34
C ASP A 58 -2.17 -28.07 10.42
N HIS A 59 -1.83 -27.13 9.52
CA HIS A 59 -0.72 -27.23 8.58
C HIS A 59 -0.03 -25.88 8.40
N ALA A 60 1.30 -25.88 8.26
CA ALA A 60 2.08 -24.72 7.87
C ALA A 60 3.35 -25.13 7.11
N GLU A 61 3.61 -24.47 6.01
CA GLU A 61 4.79 -24.73 5.17
C GLU A 61 5.38 -23.44 4.58
N VAL A 62 6.68 -23.49 4.27
CA VAL A 62 7.38 -22.47 3.51
C VAL A 62 7.39 -22.93 2.06
N MET A 63 6.65 -22.25 1.21
CA MET A 63 6.44 -22.60 -0.20
C MET A 63 7.40 -21.82 -1.10
N PRO A 64 8.04 -22.46 -2.09
CA PRO A 64 8.88 -21.77 -3.04
C PRO A 64 8.05 -20.86 -3.96
N SER A 65 8.64 -19.72 -4.36
CA SER A 65 8.14 -18.84 -5.40
C SER A 65 9.21 -18.59 -6.47
N ALA A 66 8.91 -17.75 -7.44
CA ALA A 66 9.92 -17.30 -8.41
C ALA A 66 11.00 -16.40 -7.77
N GLY A 67 10.73 -15.83 -6.60
CA GLY A 67 11.63 -14.97 -5.83
C GLY A 67 11.83 -15.44 -4.40
N ASN A 68 11.38 -14.66 -3.42
CA ASN A 68 11.42 -15.05 -2.02
C ASN A 68 10.27 -16.02 -1.68
N PRO A 69 10.48 -16.98 -0.76
CA PRO A 69 9.45 -17.96 -0.42
C PRO A 69 8.25 -17.31 0.25
N LEU A 70 7.09 -17.95 0.14
CA LEU A 70 5.89 -17.57 0.88
C LEU A 70 5.65 -18.55 2.03
N VAL A 71 5.00 -18.08 3.08
CA VAL A 71 4.54 -18.93 4.18
C VAL A 71 3.05 -19.15 4.00
N PHE A 72 2.65 -20.40 3.84
CA PHE A 72 1.25 -20.81 3.83
C PHE A 72 0.92 -21.56 5.13
N ALA A 73 -0.25 -21.28 5.70
CA ALA A 73 -0.78 -22.09 6.80
C ALA A 73 -2.31 -22.13 6.76
N GLU A 74 -2.87 -23.17 7.37
CA GLU A 74 -4.31 -23.31 7.44
C GLU A 74 -4.79 -23.96 8.75
N LYS A 75 -5.99 -23.55 9.16
CA LYS A 75 -6.80 -24.15 10.21
C LYS A 75 -8.16 -24.46 9.63
N HIS A 76 -8.47 -25.73 9.53
CA HIS A 76 -9.76 -26.21 9.12
C HIS A 76 -10.67 -26.42 10.35
N VAL A 77 -11.89 -25.93 10.27
CA VAL A 77 -12.90 -26.06 11.33
C VAL A 77 -14.07 -26.91 10.84
N ASP A 78 -14.60 -26.59 9.66
CA ASP A 78 -15.76 -27.30 9.07
C ASP A 78 -15.79 -27.03 7.55
N ASP A 79 -16.22 -28.05 6.77
CA ASP A 79 -16.28 -27.96 5.29
C ASP A 79 -17.34 -26.95 4.81
N ASP A 80 -18.39 -26.71 5.59
CA ASP A 80 -19.46 -25.76 5.27
C ASP A 80 -19.22 -24.36 5.85
N ALA A 81 -18.16 -24.20 6.65
CA ALA A 81 -17.82 -22.90 7.24
C ALA A 81 -17.09 -22.01 6.24
N PRO A 82 -17.33 -20.68 6.28
CA PRO A 82 -16.59 -19.74 5.43
C PRO A 82 -15.10 -19.76 5.75
N THR A 83 -14.28 -19.36 4.78
CA THR A 83 -12.83 -19.30 4.89
C THR A 83 -12.36 -17.86 4.83
N VAL A 84 -11.61 -17.42 5.85
CA VAL A 84 -10.90 -16.16 5.88
C VAL A 84 -9.44 -16.41 5.50
N LEU A 85 -8.94 -15.74 4.46
CA LEU A 85 -7.52 -15.72 4.11
C LEU A 85 -6.88 -14.47 4.71
N VAL A 86 -5.93 -14.65 5.62
CA VAL A 86 -5.13 -13.57 6.19
C VAL A 86 -3.88 -13.40 5.34
N TYR A 87 -3.67 -12.19 4.84
CA TYR A 87 -2.46 -11.81 4.11
C TYR A 87 -1.65 -10.81 4.92
N GLY A 88 -0.33 -10.91 4.80
CA GLY A 88 0.66 -9.96 5.27
C GLY A 88 2.01 -10.20 4.61
N HIS A 89 3.01 -9.38 4.95
CA HIS A 89 4.36 -9.58 4.44
C HIS A 89 5.40 -9.61 5.56
N TYR A 90 6.51 -10.30 5.31
CA TYR A 90 7.57 -10.44 6.29
C TYR A 90 8.87 -9.75 5.88
N ASP A 91 8.95 -9.27 4.65
CA ASP A 91 10.05 -8.41 4.23
C ASP A 91 9.90 -7.00 4.79
N VAL A 92 10.98 -6.26 4.75
CA VAL A 92 11.05 -4.90 5.28
C VAL A 92 11.93 -4.02 4.41
N MET A 93 11.69 -2.71 4.44
CA MET A 93 12.52 -1.71 3.77
C MET A 93 13.95 -1.67 4.31
N PRO A 94 14.93 -1.27 3.48
CA PRO A 94 16.28 -0.91 3.93
C PRO A 94 16.27 0.10 5.08
N VAL A 95 17.36 0.13 5.83
CA VAL A 95 17.44 0.94 7.07
C VAL A 95 18.19 2.26 6.89
N ASP A 96 18.71 2.53 5.70
CA ASP A 96 19.42 3.78 5.43
C ASP A 96 18.53 5.02 5.53
N PRO A 97 19.08 6.14 6.02
CA PRO A 97 20.43 6.34 6.55
C PRO A 97 20.55 5.93 8.03
N LEU A 98 21.52 5.04 8.34
CA LEU A 98 21.71 4.46 9.68
C LEU A 98 22.01 5.51 10.77
N GLU A 99 22.67 6.60 10.41
CA GLU A 99 23.04 7.67 11.35
C GLU A 99 21.85 8.43 11.94
N LEU A 100 20.65 8.27 11.37
CA LEU A 100 19.42 8.87 11.90
C LEU A 100 18.65 7.98 12.87
N TRP A 101 19.06 6.72 13.02
CA TRP A 101 18.46 5.82 13.99
C TRP A 101 18.97 6.10 15.41
N LEU A 102 18.04 6.17 16.36
CA LEU A 102 18.35 6.34 17.79
C LEU A 102 18.67 5.03 18.50
N SER A 103 18.31 3.90 17.90
CA SER A 103 18.60 2.54 18.35
C SER A 103 18.95 1.67 17.13
N VAL A 104 19.56 0.52 17.34
CA VAL A 104 19.92 -0.42 16.25
C VAL A 104 18.63 -0.91 15.57
N PRO A 105 18.48 -0.77 14.23
CA PRO A 105 17.20 -1.01 13.53
C PRO A 105 16.58 -2.39 13.75
N PHE A 106 17.38 -3.44 13.91
CA PHE A 106 16.92 -4.81 14.12
C PHE A 106 17.10 -5.33 15.56
N GLU A 107 17.37 -4.43 16.51
CA GLU A 107 17.35 -4.71 17.95
C GLU A 107 16.15 -3.98 18.56
N PRO A 108 14.97 -4.61 18.61
CA PRO A 108 13.74 -3.95 19.05
C PRO A 108 13.84 -3.45 20.49
N GLU A 109 13.48 -2.21 20.72
CA GLU A 109 13.53 -1.54 22.00
C GLU A 109 12.18 -0.94 22.35
N VAL A 110 11.71 -1.15 23.57
CA VAL A 110 10.50 -0.50 24.08
C VAL A 110 10.87 0.82 24.78
N ARG A 111 10.41 1.93 24.25
CA ARG A 111 10.53 3.27 24.83
C ARG A 111 9.17 3.95 24.78
N ASP A 112 8.77 4.64 25.82
CA ASP A 112 7.52 5.42 25.89
C ASP A 112 6.29 4.64 25.37
N GLU A 113 6.13 3.38 25.82
CA GLU A 113 5.06 2.46 25.40
C GLU A 113 5.03 2.23 23.86
N ARG A 114 6.17 2.30 23.18
CA ARG A 114 6.31 2.04 21.74
C ARG A 114 7.49 1.09 21.49
N ILE A 115 7.34 0.20 20.54
CA ILE A 115 8.43 -0.63 20.01
C ILE A 115 9.12 0.15 18.90
N PHE A 116 10.41 0.35 19.01
CA PHE A 116 11.24 0.99 17.97
C PHE A 116 12.10 -0.07 17.29
N ALA A 117 11.85 -0.32 16.03
CA ALA A 117 12.66 -1.16 15.15
C ALA A 117 12.11 -1.11 13.72
N ARG A 118 12.91 -1.49 12.71
CA ARG A 118 12.44 -1.73 11.36
C ARG A 118 11.52 -2.96 11.34
N GLY A 119 10.32 -2.85 10.73
CA GLY A 119 9.29 -3.88 10.71
C GLY A 119 8.43 -3.92 11.98
N ALA A 120 8.60 -2.96 12.90
CA ALA A 120 7.78 -2.90 14.10
C ALA A 120 6.31 -2.61 13.79
N ASP A 121 6.04 -1.86 12.73
CA ASP A 121 4.71 -1.58 12.19
C ASP A 121 4.52 -2.29 10.85
N ASP A 122 5.39 -2.05 9.89
CA ASP A 122 5.31 -2.45 8.50
C ASP A 122 6.21 -3.67 8.18
N ASP A 123 5.64 -4.87 8.03
CA ASP A 123 4.28 -5.31 8.40
C ASP A 123 4.35 -6.40 9.49
N LYS A 124 5.57 -6.74 10.00
CA LYS A 124 5.74 -7.80 11.03
C LYS A 124 4.87 -7.54 12.24
N GLY A 125 4.77 -6.27 12.70
CA GLY A 125 3.95 -5.90 13.84
C GLY A 125 2.47 -6.06 13.59
N GLN A 126 1.96 -5.61 12.46
CA GLN A 126 0.53 -5.70 12.14
C GLN A 126 0.12 -7.15 11.77
N SER A 127 0.93 -7.87 11.01
CA SER A 127 0.72 -9.31 10.74
C SER A 127 0.77 -10.14 12.03
N PHE A 128 1.59 -9.75 13.00
CA PHE A 128 1.64 -10.41 14.32
C PHE A 128 0.34 -10.22 15.12
N ILE A 129 -0.35 -9.09 14.97
CA ILE A 129 -1.69 -8.88 15.53
C ILE A 129 -2.66 -9.95 15.05
N GLN A 130 -2.67 -10.25 13.75
CA GLN A 130 -3.50 -11.28 13.14
C GLN A 130 -3.21 -12.66 13.75
N LEU A 131 -1.93 -13.01 13.85
CA LEU A 131 -1.49 -14.27 14.45
C LEU A 131 -1.95 -14.41 15.89
N LYS A 132 -1.87 -13.37 16.72
CA LYS A 132 -2.24 -13.44 18.15
C LYS A 132 -3.75 -13.43 18.37
N ALA A 133 -4.50 -12.79 17.51
CA ALA A 133 -5.95 -12.91 17.49
C ALA A 133 -6.40 -14.34 17.15
N PHE A 134 -5.79 -14.93 16.12
CA PHE A 134 -6.03 -16.34 15.77
C PHE A 134 -5.65 -17.28 16.92
N GLU A 135 -4.48 -17.13 17.53
CA GLU A 135 -4.04 -17.94 18.69
C GLU A 135 -5.05 -17.90 19.83
N TYR A 136 -5.56 -16.71 20.17
CA TYR A 136 -6.60 -16.55 21.18
C TYR A 136 -7.85 -17.39 20.84
N LEU A 137 -8.37 -17.28 19.63
CA LEU A 137 -9.58 -17.97 19.19
C LEU A 137 -9.42 -19.50 19.22
N VAL A 138 -8.26 -20.00 18.80
CA VAL A 138 -7.96 -21.44 18.85
C VAL A 138 -7.87 -21.93 20.30
N ARG A 139 -7.09 -21.24 21.14
CA ARG A 139 -6.89 -21.63 22.56
C ARG A 139 -8.17 -21.57 23.38
N THR A 140 -9.05 -20.64 23.08
CA THR A 140 -10.34 -20.49 23.76
C THR A 140 -11.47 -21.30 23.10
N ARG A 141 -11.18 -21.99 21.98
CA ARG A 141 -12.15 -22.77 21.19
C ARG A 141 -13.33 -21.93 20.70
N GLN A 142 -13.04 -20.69 20.31
CA GLN A 142 -14.05 -19.75 19.82
C GLN A 142 -13.95 -19.53 18.29
N LEU A 143 -12.98 -20.16 17.62
CA LEU A 143 -12.88 -20.12 16.16
C LEU A 143 -14.01 -20.97 15.56
N ASN A 144 -14.84 -20.35 14.71
CA ASN A 144 -16.06 -20.95 14.12
C ASN A 144 -16.07 -20.97 12.58
N HIS A 145 -14.94 -20.65 11.95
CA HIS A 145 -14.75 -20.66 10.51
C HIS A 145 -13.31 -21.06 10.16
N ASN A 146 -13.06 -21.38 8.90
CA ASN A 146 -11.75 -21.77 8.42
C ASN A 146 -10.85 -20.54 8.28
N VAL A 147 -9.56 -20.69 8.59
CA VAL A 147 -8.58 -19.61 8.44
C VAL A 147 -7.39 -20.12 7.65
N LYS A 148 -6.98 -19.38 6.66
CA LYS A 148 -5.72 -19.54 5.93
C LYS A 148 -4.85 -18.34 6.15
N PHE A 149 -3.54 -18.54 6.10
CA PHE A 149 -2.53 -17.48 6.13
C PHE A 149 -1.66 -17.58 4.89
N ILE A 150 -1.33 -16.43 4.34
CA ILE A 150 -0.28 -16.28 3.33
C ILE A 150 0.56 -15.06 3.71
N PHE A 151 1.86 -15.28 3.97
CA PHE A 151 2.81 -14.21 4.21
C PHE A 151 3.87 -14.23 3.13
N GLU A 152 4.04 -13.12 2.42
CA GLU A 152 5.04 -12.98 1.37
C GLU A 152 6.32 -12.28 1.82
N GLY A 153 7.35 -12.33 0.98
CA GLY A 153 8.64 -11.71 1.24
C GLY A 153 9.11 -10.77 0.13
N GLU A 154 8.20 -10.12 -0.59
CA GLU A 154 8.51 -9.24 -1.73
C GLU A 154 7.60 -8.01 -1.83
N GLU A 155 6.76 -7.72 -0.81
CA GLU A 155 5.83 -6.59 -0.85
C GLU A 155 6.57 -5.27 -1.07
N GLU A 156 7.65 -5.06 -0.33
CA GLU A 156 8.47 -3.84 -0.36
C GLU A 156 9.22 -3.61 -1.69
N ILE A 157 9.22 -4.61 -2.56
CA ILE A 157 9.72 -4.50 -3.95
C ILE A 157 8.63 -4.68 -5.00
N GLY A 158 7.35 -4.63 -4.57
CA GLY A 158 6.17 -4.66 -5.45
C GLY A 158 5.64 -6.04 -5.80
N SER A 159 5.87 -7.05 -4.97
CA SER A 159 5.31 -8.41 -5.06
C SER A 159 5.48 -9.11 -6.42
N PRO A 160 6.66 -9.08 -7.07
CA PRO A 160 6.82 -9.53 -8.45
C PRO A 160 6.48 -11.02 -8.67
N SER A 161 6.59 -11.85 -7.62
CA SER A 161 6.34 -13.29 -7.69
C SER A 161 4.93 -13.69 -7.28
N LEU A 162 4.19 -12.83 -6.57
CA LEU A 162 2.95 -13.20 -5.91
C LEU A 162 1.82 -13.50 -6.89
N ASN A 163 1.67 -12.72 -7.96
CA ASN A 163 0.62 -12.98 -8.95
C ASN A 163 0.77 -14.37 -9.58
N GLY A 164 1.98 -14.76 -9.97
CA GLY A 164 2.25 -16.11 -10.47
C GLY A 164 1.96 -17.21 -9.45
N PHE A 165 2.24 -16.93 -8.17
CA PHE A 165 1.92 -17.84 -7.08
C PHE A 165 0.41 -18.02 -6.88
N LEU A 166 -0.38 -16.92 -6.92
CA LEU A 166 -1.84 -16.96 -6.82
C LEU A 166 -2.46 -17.82 -7.93
N GLN A 167 -1.98 -17.65 -9.16
CA GLN A 167 -2.45 -18.42 -10.32
C GLN A 167 -2.13 -19.92 -10.20
N GLN A 168 -0.91 -20.27 -9.74
CA GLN A 168 -0.48 -21.66 -9.56
C GLN A 168 -1.19 -22.37 -8.41
N HIS A 169 -1.55 -21.63 -7.35
CA HIS A 169 -2.12 -22.17 -6.12
C HIS A 169 -3.56 -21.70 -5.87
N HIS A 170 -4.27 -21.33 -6.93
CA HIS A 170 -5.64 -20.80 -6.85
C HIS A 170 -6.57 -21.68 -5.99
N ASP A 171 -6.56 -23.01 -6.17
CA ASP A 171 -7.42 -23.92 -5.40
C ASP A 171 -7.02 -23.99 -3.92
N LEU A 172 -5.72 -23.93 -3.62
CA LEU A 172 -5.21 -23.88 -2.24
C LEU A 172 -5.66 -22.62 -1.51
N LEU A 173 -5.71 -21.50 -2.23
CA LEU A 173 -6.00 -20.18 -1.68
C LEU A 173 -7.49 -19.80 -1.72
N LYS A 174 -8.37 -20.70 -2.17
CA LYS A 174 -9.82 -20.45 -2.14
C LYS A 174 -10.27 -19.96 -0.77
N CYS A 175 -11.00 -18.85 -0.75
CA CYS A 175 -11.53 -18.21 0.45
C CYS A 175 -12.79 -17.42 0.10
N ASP A 176 -13.51 -16.94 1.13
CA ASP A 176 -14.70 -16.12 1.00
C ASP A 176 -14.38 -14.63 1.18
N ILE A 177 -13.33 -14.33 1.95
CA ILE A 177 -12.85 -12.96 2.20
C ILE A 177 -11.34 -12.98 2.50
N ILE A 178 -10.67 -11.89 2.17
CA ILE A 178 -9.27 -11.67 2.54
C ILE A 178 -9.20 -10.59 3.63
N LEU A 179 -8.36 -10.80 4.63
CA LEU A 179 -8.11 -9.88 5.72
C LEU A 179 -6.65 -9.43 5.71
N VAL A 180 -6.43 -8.12 5.67
CA VAL A 180 -5.10 -7.48 5.60
C VAL A 180 -5.00 -6.40 6.65
N SER A 181 -3.86 -6.32 7.34
CA SER A 181 -3.61 -5.27 8.34
C SER A 181 -2.59 -4.22 7.90
N ASP A 182 -2.04 -4.34 6.73
CA ASP A 182 -1.02 -3.45 6.15
C ASP A 182 -1.58 -2.10 5.69
N THR A 183 -2.18 -1.34 6.64
CA THR A 183 -2.65 0.03 6.42
C THR A 183 -2.61 0.84 7.72
N SER A 184 -3.00 2.12 7.64
CA SER A 184 -2.98 3.02 8.80
C SER A 184 -4.39 3.49 9.18
N MET A 185 -4.57 3.83 10.46
CA MET A 185 -5.71 4.62 10.95
C MET A 185 -5.46 6.12 10.74
N LEU A 186 -6.52 6.93 10.85
CA LEU A 186 -6.40 8.40 10.82
C LEU A 186 -5.64 8.94 12.04
N ALA A 187 -5.95 8.42 13.23
CA ALA A 187 -5.23 8.73 14.47
C ALA A 187 -5.55 7.66 15.53
N ALA A 188 -4.75 7.60 16.60
CA ALA A 188 -4.92 6.62 17.67
C ALA A 188 -6.28 6.73 18.41
N ASP A 189 -6.88 7.92 18.43
CA ASP A 189 -8.18 8.20 19.01
C ASP A 189 -9.30 8.38 17.95
N LEU A 190 -8.97 8.22 16.67
CA LEU A 190 -9.87 8.32 15.54
C LEU A 190 -9.74 7.09 14.64
N PRO A 191 -10.34 5.96 15.05
CA PRO A 191 -10.24 4.72 14.30
C PRO A 191 -10.85 4.87 12.91
N SER A 192 -10.23 4.25 11.92
CA SER A 192 -10.73 4.24 10.54
C SER A 192 -10.47 2.90 9.87
N LEU A 193 -11.36 2.51 8.98
CA LEU A 193 -11.21 1.36 8.09
C LEU A 193 -10.95 1.86 6.67
N THR A 194 -9.91 1.34 6.05
CA THR A 194 -9.61 1.66 4.66
C THR A 194 -10.58 0.93 3.74
N THR A 195 -11.38 1.69 3.00
CA THR A 195 -12.40 1.17 2.07
C THR A 195 -12.01 1.32 0.62
N GLY A 196 -10.89 1.94 0.33
CA GLY A 196 -10.41 2.07 -1.04
C GLY A 196 -8.97 2.55 -1.12
N LEU A 197 -8.32 2.12 -2.19
CA LEU A 197 -6.95 2.45 -2.56
C LEU A 197 -6.94 2.94 -4.00
N ARG A 198 -6.06 3.89 -4.33
CA ARG A 198 -5.86 4.29 -5.72
C ARG A 198 -4.93 3.31 -6.42
N GLY A 199 -5.14 3.15 -7.73
CA GLY A 199 -4.21 2.46 -8.61
C GLY A 199 -3.04 3.35 -9.02
N LEU A 200 -2.18 2.81 -9.85
CA LEU A 200 -1.00 3.47 -10.39
C LEU A 200 -0.79 3.06 -11.85
N ALA A 201 -0.36 3.99 -12.68
CA ALA A 201 0.30 3.70 -13.93
C ALA A 201 1.51 4.63 -14.10
N TYR A 202 2.64 4.10 -14.57
CA TYR A 202 3.92 4.80 -14.61
C TYR A 202 4.60 4.63 -15.97
N TRP A 203 5.18 5.72 -16.49
CA TRP A 203 5.83 5.71 -17.82
C TRP A 203 7.11 6.53 -17.83
N GLU A 204 7.98 6.19 -18.78
CA GLU A 204 9.07 7.02 -19.23
C GLU A 204 8.78 7.54 -20.64
N ILE A 205 8.96 8.85 -20.85
CA ILE A 205 8.82 9.51 -22.14
C ILE A 205 10.22 9.90 -22.61
N GLU A 206 10.59 9.50 -23.83
CA GLU A 206 11.78 9.98 -24.54
C GLU A 206 11.35 10.83 -25.74
N VAL A 207 11.85 12.06 -25.80
CA VAL A 207 11.71 12.94 -26.96
C VAL A 207 13.06 13.07 -27.66
N THR A 208 13.14 12.64 -28.89
CA THR A 208 14.36 12.70 -29.73
C THR A 208 14.19 13.75 -30.83
N GLY A 209 15.09 14.73 -30.86
CA GLY A 209 15.18 15.79 -31.87
C GLY A 209 16.30 15.55 -32.87
N PRO A 210 17.33 16.45 -32.93
CA PRO A 210 18.44 16.29 -33.87
C PRO A 210 19.30 15.07 -33.54
N ASN A 211 20.12 14.65 -34.50
CA ASN A 211 20.99 13.48 -34.39
C ASN A 211 22.17 13.63 -33.41
N ARG A 212 22.40 14.83 -32.89
CA ARG A 212 23.40 15.17 -31.89
C ARG A 212 23.04 16.51 -31.21
N ASP A 213 23.69 16.83 -30.13
CA ASP A 213 23.60 18.16 -29.52
C ASP A 213 24.08 19.22 -30.45
N LEU A 214 23.35 20.33 -30.53
CA LEU A 214 23.63 21.45 -31.45
C LEU A 214 23.92 22.74 -30.67
N HIS A 215 24.71 23.64 -31.30
CA HIS A 215 24.96 24.97 -30.74
C HIS A 215 23.68 25.82 -30.86
N SER A 216 23.12 26.26 -29.71
CA SER A 216 21.84 27.00 -29.70
C SER A 216 21.87 28.34 -30.43
N GLY A 217 23.04 29.02 -30.51
CA GLY A 217 23.21 30.26 -31.28
C GLY A 217 23.15 30.05 -32.80
N HIS A 218 23.48 28.87 -33.31
CA HIS A 218 23.44 28.57 -34.74
C HIS A 218 22.14 27.94 -35.20
N PHE A 219 21.48 27.14 -34.31
CA PHE A 219 20.31 26.33 -34.67
C PHE A 219 19.05 26.74 -33.91
N GLY A 220 19.15 27.54 -32.84
CA GLY A 220 17.99 28.01 -32.06
C GLY A 220 17.03 28.83 -32.93
N GLY A 221 15.74 28.59 -32.76
CA GLY A 221 14.69 29.17 -33.59
C GLY A 221 14.43 28.47 -34.94
N ALA A 222 15.36 27.60 -35.39
CA ALA A 222 15.23 26.84 -36.63
C ALA A 222 15.01 25.31 -36.39
N VAL A 223 15.55 24.80 -35.29
CA VAL A 223 15.46 23.40 -34.90
C VAL A 223 14.72 23.28 -33.57
N ALA A 224 13.81 22.33 -33.48
CA ALA A 224 13.07 22.08 -32.24
C ALA A 224 14.03 21.64 -31.10
N ASN A 225 13.82 22.18 -29.92
CA ASN A 225 14.50 21.76 -28.70
C ASN A 225 13.64 20.67 -28.03
N PRO A 226 14.13 19.43 -27.88
CA PRO A 226 13.36 18.35 -27.26
C PRO A 226 12.85 18.65 -25.86
N ILE A 227 13.56 19.42 -25.04
CA ILE A 227 13.10 19.83 -23.70
C ILE A 227 11.87 20.74 -23.83
N ASN A 228 11.90 21.75 -24.69
CA ASN A 228 10.77 22.65 -24.89
C ASN A 228 9.54 21.87 -25.36
N VAL A 229 9.72 21.01 -26.37
CA VAL A 229 8.63 20.15 -26.88
C VAL A 229 8.07 19.24 -25.77
N LEU A 230 8.93 18.60 -24.98
CA LEU A 230 8.48 17.76 -23.88
C LEU A 230 7.66 18.56 -22.85
N CYS A 231 8.13 19.74 -22.47
CA CYS A 231 7.39 20.64 -21.56
C CYS A 231 6.02 21.06 -22.15
N GLU A 232 5.98 21.41 -23.44
CA GLU A 232 4.74 21.77 -24.14
C GLU A 232 3.75 20.61 -24.21
N MET A 233 4.22 19.39 -24.40
CA MET A 233 3.37 18.17 -24.39
C MET A 233 2.85 17.87 -22.99
N LEU A 234 3.71 17.89 -21.97
CA LEU A 234 3.30 17.63 -20.58
C LEU A 234 2.31 18.68 -20.07
N ALA A 235 2.47 19.95 -20.44
CA ALA A 235 1.55 21.01 -20.06
C ALA A 235 0.13 20.85 -20.64
N GLN A 236 -0.05 20.02 -21.67
CA GLN A 236 -1.35 19.73 -22.25
C GLN A 236 -2.09 18.58 -21.55
N VAL A 237 -1.42 17.79 -20.72
CA VAL A 237 -2.01 16.61 -20.08
C VAL A 237 -3.02 16.99 -19.00
N VAL A 238 -2.84 18.12 -18.33
CA VAL A 238 -3.73 18.60 -17.27
C VAL A 238 -4.17 20.03 -17.60
N ASP A 239 -5.47 20.29 -17.56
CA ASP A 239 -6.04 21.60 -17.80
C ASP A 239 -5.91 22.56 -16.60
N LYS A 240 -6.37 23.80 -16.80
CA LYS A 240 -6.36 24.84 -15.76
C LYS A 240 -7.22 24.51 -14.53
N ASP A 241 -8.20 23.63 -14.67
CA ASP A 241 -9.11 23.18 -13.61
C ASP A 241 -8.61 21.91 -12.91
N GLY A 242 -7.41 21.45 -13.26
CA GLY A 242 -6.74 20.28 -12.67
C GLY A 242 -7.24 18.94 -13.21
N ARG A 243 -8.01 18.96 -14.33
CA ARG A 243 -8.58 17.76 -14.95
C ARG A 243 -7.61 17.20 -16.01
N ILE A 244 -7.43 15.90 -16.03
CA ILE A 244 -6.63 15.19 -17.07
C ILE A 244 -7.39 15.30 -18.40
N THR A 245 -6.70 15.67 -19.46
CA THR A 245 -7.27 15.97 -20.78
C THR A 245 -7.21 14.83 -21.78
N ILE A 246 -6.61 13.70 -21.38
CA ILE A 246 -6.49 12.51 -22.22
C ILE A 246 -7.92 12.05 -22.61
N PRO A 247 -8.24 11.91 -23.91
CA PRO A 247 -9.54 11.41 -24.35
C PRO A 247 -9.84 10.04 -23.74
N HIS A 248 -11.09 9.85 -23.30
CA HIS A 248 -11.57 8.59 -22.70
C HIS A 248 -10.96 8.24 -21.33
N PHE A 249 -10.13 9.11 -20.76
CA PHE A 249 -9.47 8.84 -19.47
C PHE A 249 -10.47 8.66 -18.31
N TYR A 250 -11.61 9.35 -18.37
CA TYR A 250 -12.63 9.36 -17.32
C TYR A 250 -13.84 8.45 -17.60
N ASP A 251 -13.83 7.68 -18.69
CA ASP A 251 -15.02 6.91 -19.09
C ASP A 251 -15.43 5.87 -18.03
N GLU A 252 -14.47 5.28 -17.32
CA GLU A 252 -14.69 4.30 -16.24
C GLU A 252 -14.61 4.92 -14.84
N VAL A 253 -14.45 6.25 -14.73
CA VAL A 253 -14.37 6.93 -13.43
C VAL A 253 -15.75 7.18 -12.87
N GLU A 254 -16.09 6.52 -11.79
CA GLU A 254 -17.32 6.76 -11.06
C GLU A 254 -17.20 8.01 -10.17
N ASP A 255 -18.23 8.84 -10.18
CA ASP A 255 -18.32 9.96 -9.25
C ASP A 255 -18.65 9.46 -7.84
N ILE A 256 -18.10 10.16 -6.85
CA ILE A 256 -18.37 9.89 -5.44
C ILE A 256 -19.87 10.10 -5.17
N SER A 257 -20.53 9.11 -4.57
CA SER A 257 -21.93 9.23 -4.19
C SER A 257 -22.15 10.35 -3.16
N ALA A 258 -23.37 10.88 -3.09
CA ALA A 258 -23.70 11.92 -2.11
C ALA A 258 -23.49 11.44 -0.66
N GLU A 259 -23.78 10.17 -0.38
CA GLU A 259 -23.56 9.55 0.93
C GLU A 259 -22.06 9.45 1.27
N GLU A 260 -21.25 9.01 0.33
CA GLU A 260 -19.80 8.91 0.51
C GLU A 260 -19.17 10.30 0.66
N ARG A 261 -19.62 11.30 -0.12
CA ARG A 261 -19.16 12.68 0.01
C ARG A 261 -19.48 13.26 1.40
N ASP A 262 -20.66 12.95 1.93
CA ASP A 262 -21.05 13.35 3.29
C ASP A 262 -20.14 12.67 4.35
N MET A 263 -19.85 11.39 4.21
CA MET A 263 -18.90 10.69 5.09
C MET A 263 -17.49 11.29 5.04
N ILE A 264 -16.98 11.60 3.85
CA ILE A 264 -15.68 12.26 3.67
C ILE A 264 -15.66 13.65 4.32
N ALA A 265 -16.74 14.42 4.21
CA ALA A 265 -16.86 15.74 4.83
C ALA A 265 -16.80 15.70 6.36
N HIS A 266 -17.12 14.57 6.98
CA HIS A 266 -17.00 14.36 8.44
C HIS A 266 -15.62 13.94 8.90
N ILE A 267 -14.67 13.65 7.98
CA ILE A 267 -13.29 13.38 8.32
C ILE A 267 -12.65 14.69 8.79
N PRO A 268 -12.10 14.76 10.02
CA PRO A 268 -11.44 15.96 10.50
C PRO A 268 -10.24 16.31 9.61
N PHE A 269 -10.30 17.45 8.95
CA PHE A 269 -9.22 17.96 8.11
C PHE A 269 -9.05 19.47 8.31
N ASP A 270 -7.88 19.87 8.76
CA ASP A 270 -7.48 21.26 8.89
C ASP A 270 -6.54 21.63 7.75
N GLU A 271 -7.09 22.28 6.72
CA GLU A 271 -6.33 22.71 5.54
C GLU A 271 -5.19 23.68 5.88
N THR A 272 -5.37 24.52 6.90
CA THR A 272 -4.34 25.47 7.31
C THR A 272 -3.14 24.75 7.90
N ARG A 273 -3.41 23.80 8.82
CA ARG A 273 -2.38 22.96 9.42
C ARG A 273 -1.70 22.08 8.37
N TYR A 274 -2.47 21.51 7.43
CA TYR A 274 -1.94 20.70 6.34
C TYR A 274 -0.97 21.51 5.47
N LYS A 275 -1.37 22.71 5.03
CA LYS A 275 -0.49 23.61 4.26
C LYS A 275 0.78 24.00 5.02
N GLN A 276 0.65 24.28 6.32
CA GLN A 276 1.81 24.61 7.16
C GLN A 276 2.77 23.45 7.31
N ALA A 277 2.25 22.21 7.48
CA ALA A 277 3.07 21.02 7.66
C ALA A 277 3.94 20.70 6.43
N ILE A 278 3.44 20.99 5.21
CA ILE A 278 4.14 20.73 3.95
C ILE A 278 4.79 22.00 3.35
N GLY A 279 4.66 23.16 4.00
CA GLY A 279 5.33 24.41 3.62
C GLY A 279 4.78 25.06 2.34
N VAL A 280 3.48 24.95 2.06
CA VAL A 280 2.86 25.57 0.87
C VAL A 280 1.82 26.62 1.26
N GLU A 281 1.66 27.65 0.44
CA GLU A 281 0.67 28.71 0.66
C GLU A 281 -0.70 28.32 0.12
N GLU A 282 -0.76 27.62 -1.03
CA GLU A 282 -1.98 27.22 -1.71
C GLU A 282 -1.96 25.75 -2.13
N LEU A 283 -3.12 25.11 -2.14
CA LEU A 283 -3.31 23.76 -2.66
C LEU A 283 -3.86 23.82 -4.09
N ARG A 284 -3.42 22.86 -4.90
CA ARG A 284 -3.86 22.70 -6.29
C ARG A 284 -4.42 21.30 -6.52
N GLY A 285 -5.38 21.17 -7.41
CA GLY A 285 -5.96 19.91 -7.85
C GLY A 285 -7.27 20.11 -8.59
N GLU A 286 -7.98 19.02 -8.89
CA GLU A 286 -9.21 19.04 -9.68
C GLU A 286 -10.28 19.91 -9.00
N ARG A 287 -10.85 20.85 -9.77
CA ARG A 287 -11.89 21.77 -9.29
C ARG A 287 -13.17 21.01 -8.92
N GLY A 288 -13.82 21.43 -7.83
CA GLY A 288 -15.09 20.84 -7.36
C GLY A 288 -14.92 19.72 -6.36
N TYR A 289 -13.68 19.37 -5.98
CA TYR A 289 -13.37 18.35 -5.00
C TYR A 289 -12.51 18.93 -3.85
N SER A 290 -12.78 18.47 -2.63
CA SER A 290 -11.97 18.79 -1.45
C SER A 290 -10.58 18.14 -1.54
N THR A 291 -9.65 18.54 -0.70
CA THR A 291 -8.30 17.97 -0.66
C THR A 291 -8.31 16.47 -0.38
N ILE A 292 -9.17 16.01 0.54
CA ILE A 292 -9.34 14.58 0.84
C ILE A 292 -9.89 13.83 -0.38
N GLU A 293 -10.92 14.36 -1.04
CA GLU A 293 -11.48 13.74 -2.24
C GLU A 293 -10.45 13.64 -3.38
N ARG A 294 -9.65 14.69 -3.60
CA ARG A 294 -8.59 14.69 -4.61
C ARG A 294 -7.53 13.62 -4.33
N ASN A 295 -7.14 13.48 -3.07
CA ASN A 295 -6.10 12.53 -2.68
C ASN A 295 -6.58 11.07 -2.66
N ALA A 296 -7.87 10.82 -2.52
CA ALA A 296 -8.40 9.49 -2.27
C ALA A 296 -9.35 8.96 -3.36
N CYS A 297 -10.12 9.87 -4.01
CA CYS A 297 -11.23 9.48 -4.87
C CYS A 297 -11.09 10.00 -6.30
N ARG A 298 -10.06 10.81 -6.59
CA ARG A 298 -9.85 11.35 -7.93
C ARG A 298 -8.49 10.90 -8.49
N PRO A 299 -8.42 10.69 -9.81
CA PRO A 299 -7.14 10.42 -10.45
C PRO A 299 -6.26 11.68 -10.42
N SER A 300 -4.94 11.48 -10.44
CA SER A 300 -3.97 12.56 -10.56
C SER A 300 -2.92 12.23 -11.62
N PHE A 301 -2.26 13.26 -12.15
CA PHE A 301 -1.12 13.13 -13.05
C PHE A 301 0.05 13.94 -12.51
N ASP A 302 1.19 13.29 -12.34
CA ASP A 302 2.37 13.88 -11.75
C ASP A 302 3.63 13.62 -12.60
N VAL A 303 4.44 14.67 -12.80
CA VAL A 303 5.77 14.56 -13.40
C VAL A 303 6.76 14.26 -12.28
N CYS A 304 7.20 13.00 -12.19
CA CYS A 304 8.10 12.52 -11.14
C CYS A 304 9.57 12.90 -11.39
N GLY A 305 9.94 13.11 -12.64
CA GLY A 305 11.28 13.54 -13.04
C GLY A 305 11.30 14.04 -14.48
N ILE A 306 12.13 15.02 -14.76
CA ILE A 306 12.38 15.55 -16.11
C ILE A 306 13.85 15.88 -16.24
N TRP A 307 14.48 15.47 -17.36
CA TRP A 307 15.90 15.74 -17.59
C TRP A 307 16.24 15.81 -19.07
N GLY A 308 17.39 16.42 -19.36
CA GLY A 308 17.96 16.61 -20.68
C GLY A 308 18.88 17.80 -20.72
N GLY A 309 19.67 17.93 -21.79
CA GLY A 309 20.58 19.05 -21.95
C GLY A 309 21.76 19.07 -20.97
N HIS A 310 22.22 20.26 -20.62
CA HIS A 310 23.35 20.45 -19.72
C HIS A 310 22.85 20.68 -18.28
N THR A 311 23.19 19.77 -17.38
CA THR A 311 22.88 19.83 -15.95
C THR A 311 24.13 20.01 -15.07
N GLY A 312 25.33 20.11 -15.68
CA GLY A 312 26.57 20.33 -14.95
C GLY A 312 26.79 21.80 -14.57
N GLU A 313 27.90 22.06 -13.89
CA GLU A 313 28.29 23.40 -13.48
C GLU A 313 28.57 24.30 -14.69
N GLY A 314 28.19 25.56 -14.58
CA GLY A 314 28.41 26.60 -15.61
C GLY A 314 27.34 26.58 -16.72
N ALA A 315 27.50 27.50 -17.67
CA ALA A 315 26.57 27.66 -18.79
C ALA A 315 27.07 26.93 -20.06
N LYS A 316 26.13 26.22 -20.74
CA LYS A 316 26.38 25.61 -22.05
C LYS A 316 25.24 25.97 -23.00
N THR A 317 25.54 26.67 -24.09
CA THR A 317 24.56 27.08 -25.10
C THR A 317 24.26 25.94 -26.07
N VAL A 318 23.40 25.01 -25.65
CA VAL A 318 23.08 23.73 -26.33
C VAL A 318 21.61 23.59 -26.59
N LEU A 319 21.26 23.03 -27.77
CA LEU A 319 20.01 22.28 -28.00
C LEU A 319 20.35 20.82 -27.87
N PRO A 320 19.79 20.10 -26.86
CA PRO A 320 20.07 18.70 -26.69
C PRO A 320 19.45 17.87 -27.80
N SER A 321 20.01 16.70 -28.05
CA SER A 321 19.46 15.74 -29.00
C SER A 321 18.28 14.97 -28.45
N LYS A 322 18.18 14.87 -27.11
CA LYS A 322 17.12 14.14 -26.40
C LYS A 322 16.68 14.84 -25.14
N ALA A 323 15.42 14.58 -24.72
CA ALA A 323 14.87 14.92 -23.43
C ALA A 323 14.03 13.75 -22.92
N TYR A 324 13.91 13.67 -21.60
CA TYR A 324 13.22 12.56 -20.91
C TYR A 324 12.31 13.08 -19.80
N ALA A 325 11.22 12.37 -19.55
CA ALA A 325 10.42 12.53 -18.36
C ALA A 325 9.97 11.18 -17.81
N LYS A 326 9.91 11.09 -16.48
CA LYS A 326 9.18 10.03 -15.78
C LYS A 326 7.90 10.63 -15.24
N VAL A 327 6.78 9.98 -15.54
CA VAL A 327 5.46 10.47 -15.20
C VAL A 327 4.62 9.35 -14.61
N SER A 328 3.72 9.70 -13.70
CA SER A 328 2.79 8.76 -13.09
C SER A 328 1.37 9.32 -13.05
N THR A 329 0.42 8.41 -13.03
CA THR A 329 -0.99 8.71 -12.80
C THR A 329 -1.47 7.88 -11.64
N ARG A 330 -2.08 8.49 -10.64
CA ARG A 330 -2.90 7.71 -9.71
C ARG A 330 -4.24 7.44 -10.35
N LEU A 331 -4.65 6.18 -10.32
CA LEU A 331 -5.91 5.71 -10.90
C LEU A 331 -6.94 5.53 -9.79
N VAL A 332 -8.22 5.58 -10.17
CA VAL A 332 -9.32 5.25 -9.24
C VAL A 332 -9.93 3.90 -9.61
N PRO A 333 -10.75 3.27 -8.74
CA PRO A 333 -11.39 2.00 -9.05
C PRO A 333 -12.06 1.99 -10.41
N HIS A 334 -12.05 0.84 -11.07
CA HIS A 334 -12.53 0.55 -12.44
C HIS A 334 -11.62 1.02 -13.58
N GLN A 335 -10.64 1.90 -13.33
CA GLN A 335 -9.62 2.22 -14.33
C GLN A 335 -8.58 1.10 -14.41
N GLN A 336 -8.54 0.38 -15.53
CA GLN A 336 -7.52 -0.63 -15.82
C GLN A 336 -6.23 0.04 -16.26
N HIS A 337 -5.12 -0.20 -15.56
CA HIS A 337 -3.85 0.49 -15.79
C HIS A 337 -3.29 0.26 -17.20
N GLU A 338 -3.50 -0.93 -17.79
CA GLU A 338 -3.09 -1.23 -19.16
C GLU A 338 -3.90 -0.42 -20.18
N CYS A 339 -5.23 -0.31 -20.00
CA CYS A 339 -6.08 0.53 -20.84
C CYS A 339 -5.66 1.99 -20.76
N ILE A 340 -5.47 2.51 -19.54
CA ILE A 340 -5.00 3.88 -19.32
C ILE A 340 -3.61 4.09 -19.94
N SER A 341 -2.71 3.11 -19.85
CA SER A 341 -1.39 3.18 -20.50
C SER A 341 -1.52 3.33 -22.00
N GLN A 342 -2.42 2.59 -22.65
CA GLN A 342 -2.63 2.73 -24.08
C GLN A 342 -3.23 4.09 -24.46
N LEU A 343 -4.18 4.60 -23.67
CA LEU A 343 -4.74 5.95 -23.87
C LEU A 343 -3.66 7.02 -23.74
N PHE A 344 -2.80 6.92 -22.73
CA PHE A 344 -1.69 7.85 -22.52
C PHE A 344 -0.68 7.83 -23.68
N ILE A 345 -0.24 6.64 -24.10
CA ILE A 345 0.68 6.48 -25.24
C ILE A 345 0.09 7.14 -26.50
N ASN A 346 -1.14 6.77 -26.86
CA ASN A 346 -1.81 7.31 -28.04
C ASN A 346 -1.97 8.83 -27.97
N TYR A 347 -2.30 9.38 -26.80
CA TYR A 347 -2.44 10.81 -26.61
C TYR A 347 -1.11 11.55 -26.78
N ILE A 348 -0.05 11.11 -26.10
CA ILE A 348 1.27 11.72 -26.20
C ILE A 348 1.80 11.67 -27.62
N GLU A 349 1.64 10.54 -28.32
CA GLU A 349 2.02 10.40 -29.75
C GLU A 349 1.20 11.35 -30.65
N SER A 350 -0.08 11.53 -30.36
CA SER A 350 -0.99 12.37 -31.15
C SER A 350 -0.67 13.86 -31.08
N ILE A 351 -0.19 14.34 -29.92
CA ILE A 351 0.17 15.74 -29.69
C ILE A 351 1.64 16.03 -30.02
N ALA A 352 2.43 15.02 -30.34
CA ALA A 352 3.83 15.17 -30.69
C ALA A 352 3.98 15.89 -32.03
N PRO A 353 4.75 17.01 -32.10
CA PRO A 353 4.98 17.68 -33.35
C PRO A 353 5.91 16.85 -34.27
N LYS A 354 5.70 16.93 -35.58
CA LYS A 354 6.46 16.14 -36.58
C LYS A 354 7.97 16.39 -36.60
N CYS A 355 8.45 17.44 -35.94
CA CYS A 355 9.87 17.80 -35.86
C CYS A 355 10.65 16.99 -34.83
N VAL A 356 10.01 16.14 -34.04
CA VAL A 356 10.65 15.23 -33.07
C VAL A 356 10.11 13.82 -33.21
N LYS A 357 10.81 12.85 -32.61
CA LYS A 357 10.32 11.48 -32.39
C LYS A 357 10.04 11.31 -30.91
N VAL A 358 8.90 10.71 -30.58
CA VAL A 358 8.50 10.43 -29.20
C VAL A 358 8.41 8.92 -29.01
N LYS A 359 8.89 8.45 -27.87
CA LYS A 359 8.72 7.07 -27.40
C LYS A 359 8.19 7.11 -25.98
N VAL A 360 7.08 6.45 -25.70
CA VAL A 360 6.55 6.23 -24.36
C VAL A 360 6.75 4.78 -23.99
N THR A 361 7.41 4.53 -22.86
CA THR A 361 7.68 3.18 -22.37
C THR A 361 6.90 2.97 -21.07
N PRO A 362 5.87 2.09 -21.04
CA PRO A 362 5.22 1.69 -19.82
C PRO A 362 6.22 1.02 -18.86
N MET A 363 6.08 1.26 -17.58
CA MET A 363 6.92 0.65 -16.56
C MET A 363 6.08 -0.31 -15.72
N HIS A 364 5.52 0.15 -14.60
CA HIS A 364 4.68 -0.66 -13.72
C HIS A 364 3.34 0.03 -13.49
N GLY A 365 2.36 -0.74 -13.02
CA GLY A 365 1.02 -0.26 -12.72
C GLY A 365 0.24 -1.28 -11.92
N GLY A 366 -0.94 -0.88 -11.51
CA GLY A 366 -1.93 -1.71 -10.82
C GLY A 366 -3.23 -0.94 -10.67
N GLU A 367 -4.32 -1.68 -10.54
CA GLU A 367 -5.66 -1.12 -10.42
C GLU A 367 -5.90 -0.51 -9.04
N GLY A 368 -6.88 0.40 -8.97
CA GLY A 368 -7.46 0.84 -7.71
C GLY A 368 -8.40 -0.21 -7.13
N TYR A 369 -8.61 -0.13 -5.83
CA TYR A 369 -9.48 -1.06 -5.11
C TYR A 369 -10.57 -0.31 -4.34
N VAL A 370 -11.77 -0.91 -4.25
CA VAL A 370 -12.85 -0.45 -3.38
C VAL A 370 -13.55 -1.64 -2.70
N CYS A 371 -13.72 -1.51 -1.39
CA CYS A 371 -14.47 -2.45 -0.57
C CYS A 371 -15.86 -1.87 -0.28
N PRO A 372 -16.95 -2.55 -0.66
CA PRO A 372 -18.30 -2.11 -0.31
C PRO A 372 -18.53 -2.18 1.21
N ILE A 373 -19.01 -1.09 1.79
CA ILE A 373 -19.25 -0.95 3.25
C ILE A 373 -20.45 -1.75 3.77
N ASN A 374 -21.25 -2.33 2.87
CA ASN A 374 -22.41 -3.17 3.21
C ASN A 374 -22.06 -4.67 3.32
N LEU A 375 -20.83 -5.07 3.01
CA LEU A 375 -20.39 -6.45 3.15
C LEU A 375 -20.49 -6.95 4.62
N PRO A 376 -20.89 -8.20 4.87
CA PRO A 376 -20.88 -8.78 6.23
C PRO A 376 -19.50 -8.68 6.89
N ALA A 377 -18.41 -8.95 6.15
CA ALA A 377 -17.05 -8.85 6.65
C ALA A 377 -16.65 -7.39 7.02
N TYR A 378 -17.11 -6.38 6.24
CA TYR A 378 -16.89 -4.99 6.62
C TYR A 378 -17.62 -4.65 7.94
N LYS A 379 -18.84 -5.14 8.13
CA LYS A 379 -19.60 -4.93 9.38
C LYS A 379 -18.94 -5.61 10.57
N ALA A 380 -18.36 -6.80 10.38
CA ALA A 380 -17.58 -7.48 11.40
C ALA A 380 -16.31 -6.66 11.77
N ALA A 381 -15.61 -6.09 10.79
CA ALA A 381 -14.46 -5.20 11.03
C ALA A 381 -14.89 -3.90 11.75
N GLU A 382 -15.99 -3.29 11.36
CA GLU A 382 -16.58 -2.13 12.03
C GLU A 382 -16.90 -2.43 13.52
N ALA A 383 -17.46 -3.61 13.79
CA ALA A 383 -17.73 -4.08 15.15
C ALA A 383 -16.42 -4.27 15.95
N GLY A 384 -15.38 -4.85 15.32
CA GLY A 384 -14.06 -5.04 15.90
C GLY A 384 -13.41 -3.73 16.34
N PHE A 385 -13.35 -2.74 15.45
CA PHE A 385 -12.83 -1.42 15.79
C PHE A 385 -13.68 -0.72 16.84
N THR A 386 -15.00 -0.83 16.76
CA THR A 386 -15.89 -0.21 17.76
C THR A 386 -15.65 -0.78 19.16
N ALA A 387 -15.46 -2.09 19.28
CA ALA A 387 -15.18 -2.74 20.55
C ALA A 387 -13.81 -2.32 21.13
N ALA A 388 -12.77 -2.35 20.29
CA ALA A 388 -11.40 -2.08 20.71
C ALA A 388 -11.14 -0.58 21.01
N PHE A 389 -11.71 0.31 20.22
CA PHE A 389 -11.46 1.76 20.32
C PHE A 389 -12.59 2.55 20.99
N GLY A 390 -13.74 1.93 21.25
CA GLY A 390 -14.89 2.59 21.88
C GLY A 390 -15.61 3.58 20.97
N LYS A 391 -15.23 3.66 19.68
CA LYS A 391 -15.80 4.55 18.66
C LYS A 391 -16.00 3.77 17.38
N ARG A 392 -17.09 4.06 16.67
CA ARG A 392 -17.29 3.54 15.31
C ARG A 392 -16.19 4.07 14.38
N PRO A 393 -15.50 3.21 13.61
CA PRO A 393 -14.47 3.67 12.68
C PRO A 393 -15.08 4.46 11.53
N LEU A 394 -14.32 5.43 11.02
CA LEU A 394 -14.65 6.12 9.78
C LEU A 394 -14.25 5.26 8.58
N ALA A 395 -15.12 5.19 7.57
CA ALA A 395 -14.78 4.62 6.29
C ALA A 395 -13.93 5.63 5.50
N VAL A 396 -12.71 5.26 5.12
CA VAL A 396 -11.79 6.17 4.44
C VAL A 396 -11.22 5.53 3.18
N ARG A 397 -11.09 6.31 2.11
CA ARG A 397 -10.26 5.93 0.96
C ARG A 397 -8.86 6.53 1.12
N ARG A 398 -7.85 5.82 0.63
CA ARG A 398 -6.44 6.22 0.70
C ARG A 398 -5.88 6.50 -0.68
N GLY A 399 -4.94 7.43 -0.73
CA GLY A 399 -4.27 7.82 -1.97
C GLY A 399 -3.15 6.87 -2.40
N GLY A 400 -2.63 6.07 -1.48
CA GLY A 400 -1.62 5.05 -1.75
C GLY A 400 -2.18 3.87 -2.53
N SER A 401 -1.29 3.10 -3.13
CA SER A 401 -1.61 1.88 -3.88
C SER A 401 -0.94 0.70 -3.20
N ILE A 402 -1.69 -0.37 -3.01
CA ILE A 402 -1.20 -1.70 -2.64
C ILE A 402 -1.63 -2.62 -3.79
N PRO A 403 -0.78 -2.80 -4.82
CA PRO A 403 -1.17 -3.46 -6.07
C PRO A 403 -1.74 -4.85 -5.86
N ILE A 404 -1.21 -5.60 -4.89
CA ILE A 404 -1.64 -6.97 -4.60
C ILE A 404 -3.12 -7.07 -4.21
N ILE A 405 -3.70 -6.02 -3.65
CA ILE A 405 -5.13 -6.04 -3.25
C ILE A 405 -6.04 -6.17 -4.49
N SER A 406 -5.69 -5.49 -5.59
CA SER A 406 -6.40 -5.64 -6.85
C SER A 406 -6.11 -6.99 -7.53
N ASP A 407 -4.90 -7.51 -7.37
CA ASP A 407 -4.53 -8.83 -7.87
C ASP A 407 -5.33 -9.93 -7.16
N PHE A 408 -5.53 -9.85 -5.86
CA PHE A 408 -6.40 -10.76 -5.13
C PHE A 408 -7.85 -10.75 -5.66
N GLU A 409 -8.42 -9.59 -5.91
CA GLU A 409 -9.76 -9.50 -6.47
C GLU A 409 -9.82 -10.11 -7.87
N ARG A 410 -8.81 -9.85 -8.71
CA ARG A 410 -8.74 -10.38 -10.07
C ARG A 410 -8.54 -11.90 -10.10
N GLU A 411 -7.60 -12.42 -9.31
CA GLU A 411 -7.19 -13.83 -9.38
C GLU A 411 -8.08 -14.75 -8.54
N LEU A 412 -8.53 -14.30 -7.36
CA LEU A 412 -9.33 -15.12 -6.45
C LEU A 412 -10.84 -14.77 -6.49
N GLY A 413 -11.22 -13.64 -7.08
CA GLY A 413 -12.61 -13.21 -7.21
C GLY A 413 -13.27 -12.76 -5.89
N VAL A 414 -12.47 -12.46 -4.85
CA VAL A 414 -12.95 -12.12 -3.50
C VAL A 414 -12.55 -10.72 -3.07
N LYS A 415 -13.32 -10.14 -2.15
CA LYS A 415 -13.00 -8.82 -1.61
C LYS A 415 -12.02 -8.91 -0.44
N THR A 416 -11.31 -7.83 -0.22
CA THR A 416 -10.33 -7.66 0.87
C THR A 416 -10.84 -6.66 1.90
N ILE A 417 -10.75 -6.99 3.17
CA ILE A 417 -10.98 -6.08 4.30
C ILE A 417 -9.63 -5.58 4.80
N LEU A 418 -9.46 -4.26 4.82
CA LEU A 418 -8.24 -3.59 5.25
C LEU A 418 -8.41 -3.09 6.69
N MET A 419 -7.90 -3.87 7.65
CA MET A 419 -7.94 -3.57 9.10
C MET A 419 -6.57 -3.13 9.60
N GLY A 420 -6.08 -1.99 9.15
CA GLY A 420 -4.77 -1.49 9.56
C GLY A 420 -4.78 -0.80 10.91
N PHE A 421 -3.65 -0.90 11.62
CA PHE A 421 -3.43 -0.34 12.96
C PHE A 421 -2.23 0.63 13.00
N GLY A 422 -1.57 0.84 11.86
CA GLY A 422 -0.51 1.81 11.71
C GLY A 422 -0.98 3.25 11.94
N LEU A 423 -0.06 4.15 12.23
CA LEU A 423 -0.30 5.59 12.40
C LEU A 423 0.74 6.36 11.59
N GLU A 424 0.39 7.57 11.12
CA GLU A 424 1.36 8.46 10.45
C GLU A 424 2.61 8.71 11.32
N SER A 425 2.44 8.73 12.65
CA SER A 425 3.55 8.92 13.61
C SER A 425 4.48 7.71 13.75
N ASN A 426 4.16 6.59 13.13
CA ASN A 426 4.97 5.37 13.25
C ASN A 426 6.21 5.37 12.36
N ALA A 427 6.36 6.38 11.51
CA ALA A 427 7.55 6.62 10.68
C ALA A 427 7.93 5.39 9.81
N ILE A 428 6.92 4.71 9.24
CA ILE A 428 7.17 3.60 8.29
C ILE A 428 8.06 4.08 7.14
N HIS A 429 8.91 3.20 6.59
CA HIS A 429 9.93 3.49 5.59
C HIS A 429 10.98 4.55 6.00
N SER A 430 10.98 4.97 7.27
CA SER A 430 11.90 6.00 7.80
C SER A 430 12.73 5.46 8.97
N PRO A 431 13.86 6.10 9.31
CA PRO A 431 14.54 5.83 10.57
C PRO A 431 13.62 6.04 11.79
N ASN A 432 13.83 5.20 12.81
CA ASN A 432 13.01 5.19 14.03
C ASN A 432 11.55 4.75 13.81
N GLU A 433 11.31 3.90 12.82
CA GLU A 433 10.04 3.20 12.70
C GLU A 433 9.63 2.61 14.04
N ASN A 434 8.35 2.70 14.35
CA ASN A 434 7.88 2.31 15.65
C ASN A 434 6.39 1.97 15.66
N MET A 435 5.96 1.16 16.63
CA MET A 435 4.55 0.82 16.83
C MET A 435 4.16 0.98 18.30
N PRO A 436 3.07 1.71 18.65
CA PRO A 436 2.58 1.78 20.01
C PRO A 436 2.09 0.41 20.51
N LEU A 437 2.46 0.03 21.73
CA LEU A 437 1.98 -1.21 22.37
C LEU A 437 0.45 -1.23 22.49
N ASP A 438 -0.16 -0.08 22.72
CA ASP A 438 -1.63 0.04 22.78
C ASP A 438 -2.30 -0.31 21.44
N MET A 439 -1.66 -0.01 20.29
CA MET A 439 -2.16 -0.41 18.96
C MET A 439 -2.11 -1.93 18.77
N ILE A 440 -1.06 -2.58 19.24
CA ILE A 440 -0.97 -4.05 19.22
C ILE A 440 -2.09 -4.65 20.08
N ARG A 441 -2.26 -4.17 21.31
CA ARG A 441 -3.30 -4.67 22.25
C ARG A 441 -4.71 -4.49 21.67
N ARG A 442 -5.04 -3.30 21.17
CA ARG A 442 -6.33 -2.99 20.55
C ARG A 442 -6.52 -3.69 19.21
N GLY A 443 -5.45 -3.84 18.45
CA GLY A 443 -5.47 -4.57 17.19
C GLY A 443 -5.86 -6.02 17.40
N ILE A 444 -5.25 -6.72 18.36
CA ILE A 444 -5.63 -8.10 18.73
C ILE A 444 -7.11 -8.16 19.14
N GLU A 445 -7.58 -7.24 20.00
CA GLU A 445 -8.99 -7.17 20.41
C GLU A 445 -9.92 -6.94 19.21
N ALA A 446 -9.57 -6.04 18.30
CA ALA A 446 -10.36 -5.73 17.10
C ALA A 446 -10.45 -6.93 16.16
N VAL A 447 -9.34 -7.61 15.90
CA VAL A 447 -9.29 -8.77 15.00
C VAL A 447 -10.00 -9.97 15.61
N VAL A 448 -9.84 -10.25 16.92
CA VAL A 448 -10.63 -11.28 17.61
C VAL A 448 -12.14 -10.99 17.47
N THR A 449 -12.53 -9.74 17.68
CA THR A 449 -13.94 -9.33 17.58
C THR A 449 -14.46 -9.44 16.14
N PHE A 450 -13.62 -9.12 15.14
CA PHE A 450 -13.94 -9.38 13.72
C PHE A 450 -14.30 -10.85 13.51
N HIS A 451 -13.42 -11.77 13.87
CA HIS A 451 -13.64 -13.20 13.69
C HIS A 451 -14.88 -13.73 14.43
N LEU A 452 -15.18 -13.20 15.62
CA LEU A 452 -16.38 -13.58 16.39
C LEU A 452 -17.69 -13.07 15.79
N ASN A 453 -17.64 -12.01 14.96
CA ASN A 453 -18.82 -11.39 14.34
C ASN A 453 -18.92 -11.69 12.83
N TYR A 454 -17.88 -12.29 12.22
CA TYR A 454 -17.93 -12.63 10.81
C TYR A 454 -18.77 -13.89 10.62
N ASN A 455 -19.92 -13.70 9.98
CA ASN A 455 -20.79 -14.75 9.47
C ASN A 455 -21.02 -14.41 7.99
N SER A 456 -20.66 -15.30 7.10
CA SER A 456 -20.80 -15.14 5.65
C SER A 456 -22.26 -14.97 5.20
#